data_c501cf127dd91c32d0505e7c99bbfa22
#
_entry.id   c501cf127dd91c32d0505e7c99bbfa22
#
_cell.length_a   1.000
_cell.length_b   1.000
_cell.length_c   1.000
_cell.angle_alpha   90.00
_cell.angle_beta   90.00
_cell.angle_gamma   90.00
#
_symmetry.space_group_name_H-M   'P 1'
#
loop_
_entity.id
_entity.type
_entity.pdbx_description
1 polymer ?
#
loop_
_entity_poly.entity_id
_entity_poly.type
_entity_poly.pdbx_seq_one_letter_code
_entity_poly.pdbx_strand_id
1 'polypeptide(L)'
;MTDKKSYDRTYAIVNLDRMEENLRLCKNSLREGIAFCAVIKMDAYGHGMVEVAKAVEEECALFGVATIEEAITLRKAGIEKNILVLGVVPESQYTSLFDYRVMPSLFTSRQLDKIEKIAEKRKTKLAVHIALDTGMGRIGIQVEEKDALKTAMDILNSPYVEVEGIFSHFASCDETDKSYTLKQQKRFHDFLESLKKEGYTIPLCHISNSAGILEGIGTEYNMVRDGIALYGIYPSSEVRQDLPLKMALSWKAKISHIKTVPKGEGISYGSAFVTDRKMRIATIPVGYGDGYPRILSGKAEVIIGGKKCPILGRVCMDQFMVDVSAVDAVLFQEVTLLGEEGGEAISLYDWEKFGVFPYEFLCGLGNRVPRVYFRGKQWIGTFDPHSNLHIDDFS
;
A
#
# COMPACT_ATOMS: atom_id res chain seq x y z
N MET A 1 32.93 9.69 -5.04
CA MET A 1 32.01 10.00 -3.94
C MET A 1 30.91 10.84 -4.55
N THR A 2 29.84 10.20 -4.96
CA THR A 2 28.69 10.88 -5.56
C THR A 2 27.99 11.68 -4.48
N ASP A 3 27.75 12.98 -4.72
CA ASP A 3 27.06 13.89 -3.83
C ASP A 3 25.69 13.30 -3.43
N LYS A 4 25.61 12.76 -2.21
CA LYS A 4 24.30 12.47 -1.59
C LYS A 4 23.56 13.78 -1.56
N LYS A 5 22.49 13.96 -2.37
CA LYS A 5 21.57 15.05 -2.19
C LYS A 5 21.10 15.02 -0.75
N SER A 6 21.56 15.96 0.05
CA SER A 6 21.18 16.02 1.46
C SER A 6 19.75 16.58 1.50
N TYR A 7 18.79 15.74 1.90
CA TYR A 7 17.44 16.22 2.20
C TYR A 7 17.47 16.93 3.53
N ASP A 8 17.46 18.24 3.48
CA ASP A 8 17.68 19.09 4.67
C ASP A 8 16.43 19.25 5.54
N ARG A 9 15.25 18.87 5.06
CA ARG A 9 13.99 18.95 5.80
C ARG A 9 13.52 17.58 6.29
N THR A 10 13.05 16.72 5.38
CA THR A 10 12.48 15.41 5.69
C THR A 10 12.50 14.52 4.46
N TYR A 11 12.52 13.21 4.65
CA TYR A 11 12.47 12.20 3.59
C TYR A 11 12.05 10.84 4.14
N ALA A 12 11.40 10.04 3.30
CA ALA A 12 11.07 8.66 3.60
C ALA A 12 12.06 7.71 2.91
N ILE A 13 12.65 6.82 3.69
CA ILE A 13 13.50 5.74 3.18
C ILE A 13 12.62 4.56 2.83
N VAL A 14 12.76 4.06 1.60
CA VAL A 14 12.10 2.85 1.11
C VAL A 14 13.16 1.79 0.85
N ASN A 15 13.12 0.71 1.60
CA ASN A 15 14.04 -0.41 1.46
C ASN A 15 13.42 -1.49 0.57
N LEU A 16 13.87 -1.58 -0.66
CA LEU A 16 13.33 -2.51 -1.67
C LEU A 16 13.66 -3.98 -1.37
N ASP A 17 14.81 -4.26 -0.74
CA ASP A 17 15.16 -5.64 -0.36
C ASP A 17 14.17 -6.20 0.67
N ARG A 18 13.72 -5.35 1.61
CA ARG A 18 12.70 -5.76 2.59
C ARG A 18 11.38 -6.13 1.90
N MET A 19 11.00 -5.43 0.83
CA MET A 19 9.81 -5.77 0.06
C MET A 19 9.95 -7.11 -0.64
N GLU A 20 11.07 -7.34 -1.32
CA GLU A 20 11.38 -8.63 -1.93
C GLU A 20 11.41 -9.76 -0.90
N GLU A 21 12.01 -9.52 0.27
CA GLU A 21 12.04 -10.49 1.38
C GLU A 21 10.64 -10.80 1.90
N ASN A 22 9.81 -9.78 2.15
CA ASN A 22 8.43 -9.94 2.60
C ASN A 22 7.59 -10.74 1.58
N LEU A 23 7.72 -10.41 0.29
CA LEU A 23 7.04 -11.15 -0.77
C LEU A 23 7.46 -12.63 -0.79
N ARG A 24 8.76 -12.91 -0.66
CA ARG A 24 9.28 -14.30 -0.59
C ARG A 24 8.80 -15.02 0.66
N LEU A 25 8.74 -14.36 1.81
CA LEU A 25 8.17 -14.93 3.03
C LEU A 25 6.71 -15.33 2.84
N CYS A 26 5.87 -14.45 2.29
CA CYS A 26 4.49 -14.75 1.97
C CYS A 26 4.39 -15.89 0.94
N LYS A 27 5.20 -15.87 -0.11
CA LYS A 27 5.23 -16.90 -1.15
C LYS A 27 5.61 -18.27 -0.61
N ASN A 28 6.66 -18.33 0.23
CA ASN A 28 7.16 -19.56 0.82
C ASN A 28 6.23 -20.14 1.91
N SER A 29 5.29 -19.36 2.44
CA SER A 29 4.28 -19.84 3.39
C SER A 29 3.13 -20.60 2.72
N LEU A 30 3.05 -20.56 1.38
CA LEU A 30 2.00 -21.17 0.59
C LEU A 30 2.53 -22.37 -0.20
N ARG A 31 1.61 -23.19 -0.72
CA ARG A 31 1.98 -24.29 -1.60
C ARG A 31 2.64 -23.78 -2.88
N GLU A 32 3.51 -24.59 -3.47
CA GLU A 32 4.15 -24.28 -4.73
C GLU A 32 3.14 -24.06 -5.88
N GLY A 33 3.49 -23.17 -6.82
CA GLY A 33 2.70 -22.89 -8.01
C GLY A 33 1.58 -21.86 -7.83
N ILE A 34 1.40 -21.26 -6.63
CA ILE A 34 0.46 -20.15 -6.44
C ILE A 34 1.05 -18.88 -7.06
N ALA A 35 0.29 -18.26 -7.96
CA ALA A 35 0.61 -16.97 -8.55
C ALA A 35 0.39 -15.83 -7.56
N PHE A 36 1.25 -14.81 -7.61
CA PHE A 36 1.14 -13.62 -6.78
C PHE A 36 0.74 -12.41 -7.61
N CYS A 37 -0.32 -11.71 -7.17
CA CYS A 37 -0.62 -10.36 -7.58
C CYS A 37 -0.05 -9.40 -6.53
N ALA A 38 0.96 -8.62 -6.89
CA ALA A 38 1.45 -7.54 -6.03
C ALA A 38 0.52 -6.34 -6.14
N VAL A 39 -0.14 -5.95 -5.03
CA VAL A 39 -1.07 -4.83 -4.99
C VAL A 39 -0.31 -3.56 -4.68
N ILE A 40 -0.13 -2.73 -5.72
CA ILE A 40 0.70 -1.52 -5.69
C ILE A 40 -0.07 -0.22 -5.95
N LYS A 41 -1.39 -0.24 -5.74
CA LYS A 41 -2.24 0.96 -5.81
C LYS A 41 -1.86 2.04 -4.81
N MET A 42 -2.38 3.26 -4.97
CA MET A 42 -2.07 4.42 -4.10
C MET A 42 -0.57 4.65 -3.97
N ASP A 43 0.10 4.73 -5.14
CA ASP A 43 1.55 4.89 -5.23
C ASP A 43 2.31 3.83 -4.41
N ALA A 44 1.90 2.54 -4.56
CA ALA A 44 2.40 1.42 -3.75
C ALA A 44 2.27 1.69 -2.23
N TYR A 45 1.06 2.06 -1.80
CA TYR A 45 0.80 2.46 -0.41
C TYR A 45 1.80 3.54 0.07
N GLY A 46 2.02 4.54 -0.77
CA GLY A 46 2.91 5.67 -0.49
C GLY A 46 4.41 5.40 -0.61
N HIS A 47 4.81 4.20 -1.06
CA HIS A 47 6.22 3.83 -1.19
C HIS A 47 6.86 4.19 -2.55
N GLY A 48 6.05 4.63 -3.53
CA GLY A 48 6.52 4.90 -4.89
C GLY A 48 6.29 3.71 -5.83
N MET A 49 5.20 3.75 -6.59
CA MET A 49 4.67 2.63 -7.35
C MET A 49 5.64 2.09 -8.41
N VAL A 50 6.35 2.98 -9.10
CA VAL A 50 7.25 2.60 -10.19
C VAL A 50 8.45 1.80 -9.68
N GLU A 51 9.12 2.30 -8.63
CA GLU A 51 10.30 1.64 -8.09
C GLU A 51 9.94 0.33 -7.37
N VAL A 52 8.79 0.28 -6.70
CA VAL A 52 8.26 -0.95 -6.11
C VAL A 52 7.94 -1.98 -7.19
N ALA A 53 7.28 -1.56 -8.28
CA ALA A 53 6.98 -2.45 -9.40
C ALA A 53 8.25 -3.07 -9.97
N LYS A 54 9.26 -2.25 -10.30
CA LYS A 54 10.56 -2.72 -10.80
C LYS A 54 11.26 -3.70 -9.83
N ALA A 55 11.11 -3.47 -8.53
CA ALA A 55 11.75 -4.32 -7.52
C ALA A 55 11.14 -5.72 -7.46
N VAL A 56 9.81 -5.85 -7.60
CA VAL A 56 9.10 -7.13 -7.39
C VAL A 56 8.58 -7.77 -8.68
N GLU A 57 8.83 -7.17 -9.86
CA GLU A 57 8.29 -7.59 -11.15
C GLU A 57 8.56 -9.07 -11.46
N GLU A 58 9.77 -9.54 -11.20
CA GLU A 58 10.16 -10.93 -11.47
C GLU A 58 9.48 -11.94 -10.55
N GLU A 59 9.09 -11.53 -9.37
CA GLU A 59 8.53 -12.40 -8.33
C GLU A 59 7.00 -12.49 -8.36
N CYS A 60 6.31 -11.61 -9.11
CA CYS A 60 4.86 -11.59 -9.20
C CYS A 60 4.35 -11.97 -10.60
N ALA A 61 3.11 -12.45 -10.69
CA ALA A 61 2.45 -12.78 -11.94
C ALA A 61 1.81 -11.55 -12.60
N LEU A 62 1.26 -10.65 -11.79
CA LEU A 62 0.64 -9.41 -12.23
C LEU A 62 0.63 -8.36 -11.13
N PHE A 63 0.39 -7.11 -11.50
CA PHE A 63 0.18 -5.99 -10.58
C PHE A 63 -1.31 -5.67 -10.41
N GLY A 64 -1.72 -5.40 -9.17
CA GLY A 64 -3.06 -4.91 -8.84
C GLY A 64 -3.03 -3.42 -8.54
N VAL A 65 -3.80 -2.64 -9.31
CA VAL A 65 -3.96 -1.18 -9.13
C VAL A 65 -5.41 -0.82 -8.90
N ALA A 66 -5.70 0.42 -8.51
CA ALA A 66 -7.07 0.88 -8.26
C ALA A 66 -7.67 1.60 -9.46
N THR A 67 -6.87 2.30 -10.26
CA THR A 67 -7.33 3.15 -11.36
C THR A 67 -6.55 2.89 -12.64
N ILE A 68 -7.10 3.33 -13.77
CA ILE A 68 -6.42 3.22 -15.06
C ILE A 68 -5.22 4.17 -15.14
N GLU A 69 -5.25 5.31 -14.46
CA GLU A 69 -4.15 6.27 -14.41
C GLU A 69 -2.91 5.68 -13.75
N GLU A 70 -3.09 4.89 -12.68
CA GLU A 70 -2.01 4.14 -12.04
C GLU A 70 -1.40 3.13 -13.02
N ALA A 71 -2.24 2.38 -13.74
CA ALA A 71 -1.77 1.44 -14.78
C ALA A 71 -1.01 2.14 -15.91
N ILE A 72 -1.51 3.29 -16.38
CA ILE A 72 -0.83 4.09 -17.42
C ILE A 72 0.53 4.59 -16.92
N THR A 73 0.64 4.99 -15.67
CA THR A 73 1.90 5.40 -15.05
C THR A 73 2.93 4.28 -15.09
N LEU A 74 2.54 3.07 -14.71
CA LEU A 74 3.39 1.88 -14.78
C LEU A 74 3.81 1.56 -16.22
N ARG A 75 2.89 1.60 -17.18
CA ARG A 75 3.22 1.37 -18.60
C ARG A 75 4.20 2.39 -19.15
N LYS A 76 4.02 3.68 -18.80
CA LYS A 76 4.95 4.75 -19.19
C LYS A 76 6.34 4.59 -18.58
N ALA A 77 6.42 3.93 -17.41
CA ALA A 77 7.68 3.59 -16.76
C ALA A 77 8.33 2.30 -17.29
N GLY A 78 7.75 1.68 -18.34
CA GLY A 78 8.30 0.49 -18.99
C GLY A 78 7.90 -0.85 -18.37
N ILE A 79 6.96 -0.87 -17.43
CA ILE A 79 6.47 -2.13 -16.83
C ILE A 79 5.65 -2.90 -17.88
N GLU A 80 6.10 -4.10 -18.24
CA GLU A 80 5.46 -4.98 -19.22
C GLU A 80 4.52 -6.03 -18.59
N LYS A 81 4.70 -6.35 -17.30
CA LYS A 81 3.90 -7.32 -16.55
C LYS A 81 2.40 -7.00 -16.64
N ASN A 82 1.55 -8.01 -16.60
CA ASN A 82 0.10 -7.84 -16.59
C ASN A 82 -0.36 -6.93 -15.45
N ILE A 83 -1.32 -6.04 -15.74
CA ILE A 83 -1.88 -5.09 -14.76
C ILE A 83 -3.39 -5.28 -14.70
N LEU A 84 -3.91 -5.51 -13.50
CA LEU A 84 -5.34 -5.63 -13.21
C LEU A 84 -5.82 -4.40 -12.43
N VAL A 85 -6.83 -3.71 -12.96
CA VAL A 85 -7.55 -2.69 -12.20
C VAL A 85 -8.58 -3.39 -11.31
N LEU A 86 -8.33 -3.36 -10.00
CA LEU A 86 -9.19 -3.98 -8.98
C LEU A 86 -10.47 -3.17 -8.70
N GLY A 87 -10.53 -1.93 -9.18
CA GLY A 87 -11.68 -1.03 -9.05
C GLY A 87 -12.54 -1.00 -10.30
N VAL A 88 -13.43 0.00 -10.36
CA VAL A 88 -14.26 0.28 -11.54
C VAL A 88 -13.56 1.31 -12.42
N VAL A 89 -13.38 0.97 -13.69
CA VAL A 89 -12.90 1.94 -14.70
C VAL A 89 -14.11 2.70 -15.26
N PRO A 90 -14.09 4.03 -15.32
CA PRO A 90 -15.15 4.81 -15.98
C PRO A 90 -15.27 4.47 -17.47
N GLU A 91 -16.50 4.42 -17.99
CA GLU A 91 -16.76 4.07 -19.41
C GLU A 91 -16.00 4.97 -20.39
N SER A 92 -15.80 6.25 -20.06
CA SER A 92 -15.03 7.21 -20.86
C SER A 92 -13.54 6.83 -21.03
N GLN A 93 -13.05 5.96 -20.17
CA GLN A 93 -11.64 5.52 -20.16
C GLN A 93 -11.44 4.10 -20.73
N TYR A 94 -12.50 3.42 -21.20
CA TYR A 94 -12.36 2.06 -21.73
C TYR A 94 -11.40 1.95 -22.92
N THR A 95 -11.29 2.99 -23.74
CA THR A 95 -10.33 3.03 -24.84
C THR A 95 -8.89 2.84 -24.36
N SER A 96 -8.55 3.44 -23.22
CA SER A 96 -7.21 3.32 -22.60
C SER A 96 -6.88 1.90 -22.13
N LEU A 97 -7.89 1.07 -21.79
CA LEU A 97 -7.66 -0.34 -21.45
C LEU A 97 -6.97 -1.09 -22.61
N PHE A 98 -7.41 -0.82 -23.84
CA PHE A 98 -6.81 -1.41 -25.03
C PHE A 98 -5.46 -0.78 -25.37
N ASP A 99 -5.37 0.57 -25.31
CA ASP A 99 -4.15 1.31 -25.67
C ASP A 99 -2.96 0.91 -24.79
N TYR A 100 -3.22 0.65 -23.51
CA TYR A 100 -2.19 0.33 -22.53
C TYR A 100 -2.18 -1.15 -22.10
N ARG A 101 -3.00 -2.01 -22.71
CA ARG A 101 -3.08 -3.44 -22.39
C ARG A 101 -3.30 -3.68 -20.89
N VAL A 102 -4.40 -3.12 -20.36
CA VAL A 102 -4.75 -3.18 -18.94
C VAL A 102 -6.04 -3.98 -18.77
N MET A 103 -6.04 -4.92 -17.85
CA MET A 103 -7.19 -5.77 -17.54
C MET A 103 -8.13 -5.05 -16.57
N PRO A 104 -9.41 -4.85 -16.91
CA PRO A 104 -10.42 -4.35 -15.98
C PRO A 104 -11.04 -5.48 -15.17
N SER A 105 -11.67 -5.11 -14.05
CA SER A 105 -12.66 -5.91 -13.34
C SER A 105 -14.01 -5.79 -14.04
N LEU A 106 -14.54 -6.88 -14.57
CA LEU A 106 -15.78 -6.95 -15.32
C LEU A 106 -16.84 -7.71 -14.53
N PHE A 107 -18.04 -7.15 -14.38
CA PHE A 107 -19.09 -7.75 -13.56
C PHE A 107 -20.52 -7.30 -13.92
N THR A 108 -20.70 -6.56 -15.02
CA THR A 108 -22.03 -6.16 -15.50
C THR A 108 -22.16 -6.31 -17.00
N SER A 109 -23.34 -6.66 -17.50
CA SER A 109 -23.65 -6.70 -18.93
C SER A 109 -23.41 -5.34 -19.61
N ARG A 110 -23.69 -4.24 -18.91
CA ARG A 110 -23.44 -2.88 -19.46
C ARG A 110 -21.94 -2.63 -19.72
N GLN A 111 -21.06 -3.09 -18.82
CA GLN A 111 -19.60 -2.99 -19.05
C GLN A 111 -19.21 -3.84 -20.27
N LEU A 112 -19.72 -5.08 -20.35
CA LEU A 112 -19.47 -5.99 -21.45
C LEU A 112 -19.88 -5.36 -22.79
N ASP A 113 -21.14 -4.88 -22.92
CA ASP A 113 -21.66 -4.25 -24.14
C ASP A 113 -20.79 -3.09 -24.65
N LYS A 114 -20.22 -2.31 -23.73
CA LYS A 114 -19.36 -1.18 -24.08
C LYS A 114 -17.98 -1.62 -24.53
N ILE A 115 -17.42 -2.60 -23.86
CA ILE A 115 -16.10 -3.19 -24.21
C ILE A 115 -16.19 -3.88 -25.57
N GLU A 116 -17.23 -4.66 -25.82
CA GLU A 116 -17.47 -5.36 -27.09
C GLU A 116 -17.48 -4.39 -28.28
N LYS A 117 -18.19 -3.26 -28.18
CA LYS A 117 -18.24 -2.23 -29.24
C LYS A 117 -16.87 -1.64 -29.58
N ILE A 118 -15.98 -1.52 -28.57
CA ILE A 118 -14.62 -1.03 -28.79
C ILE A 118 -13.76 -2.15 -29.38
N ALA A 119 -13.86 -3.35 -28.84
CA ALA A 119 -13.12 -4.53 -29.28
C ALA A 119 -13.41 -4.89 -30.73
N GLU A 120 -14.69 -4.87 -31.12
CA GLU A 120 -15.14 -5.11 -32.47
C GLU A 120 -14.52 -4.11 -33.46
N LYS A 121 -14.58 -2.80 -33.16
CA LYS A 121 -13.96 -1.76 -33.97
C LYS A 121 -12.45 -1.94 -34.12
N ARG A 122 -11.79 -2.39 -33.06
CA ARG A 122 -10.33 -2.60 -33.00
C ARG A 122 -9.91 -3.96 -33.56
N LYS A 123 -10.85 -4.86 -33.79
CA LYS A 123 -10.62 -6.26 -34.19
C LYS A 123 -9.64 -6.96 -33.23
N THR A 124 -9.81 -6.74 -31.93
CA THR A 124 -8.96 -7.30 -30.88
C THR A 124 -9.81 -7.69 -29.68
N LYS A 125 -9.31 -8.62 -28.86
CA LYS A 125 -9.93 -8.99 -27.58
C LYS A 125 -9.30 -8.17 -26.45
N LEU A 126 -10.04 -7.99 -25.36
CA LEU A 126 -9.54 -7.43 -24.12
C LEU A 126 -9.45 -8.53 -23.07
N ALA A 127 -8.27 -8.69 -22.47
CA ALA A 127 -8.09 -9.53 -21.30
C ALA A 127 -8.80 -8.90 -20.09
N VAL A 128 -9.54 -9.71 -19.31
CA VAL A 128 -10.37 -9.25 -18.18
C VAL A 128 -10.33 -10.22 -17.01
N HIS A 129 -10.63 -9.73 -15.82
CA HIS A 129 -11.00 -10.58 -14.69
C HIS A 129 -12.47 -10.35 -14.31
N ILE A 130 -13.20 -11.42 -14.03
CA ILE A 130 -14.58 -11.32 -13.50
C ILE A 130 -14.49 -11.04 -12.00
N ALA A 131 -15.17 -9.99 -11.54
CA ALA A 131 -15.29 -9.72 -10.11
C ALA A 131 -16.59 -10.30 -9.56
N LEU A 132 -16.50 -11.02 -8.44
CA LEU A 132 -17.63 -11.57 -7.69
C LEU A 132 -17.78 -10.86 -6.35
N ASP A 133 -18.98 -10.54 -5.95
CA ASP A 133 -19.32 -10.12 -4.59
C ASP A 133 -19.86 -11.32 -3.81
N THR A 134 -19.01 -11.84 -2.92
CA THR A 134 -19.36 -12.93 -2.01
C THR A 134 -19.75 -12.43 -0.61
N GLY A 135 -19.82 -11.11 -0.44
CA GLY A 135 -20.20 -10.48 0.82
C GLY A 135 -19.31 -9.31 1.26
N MET A 136 -18.43 -8.78 0.40
CA MET A 136 -17.75 -7.52 0.66
C MET A 136 -18.68 -6.31 0.49
N GLY A 137 -19.71 -6.42 -0.39
CA GLY A 137 -20.68 -5.36 -0.62
C GLY A 137 -20.12 -4.12 -1.32
N ARG A 138 -19.08 -4.29 -2.16
CA ARG A 138 -18.37 -3.16 -2.78
C ARG A 138 -18.52 -3.13 -4.30
N ILE A 139 -18.08 -4.16 -4.99
CA ILE A 139 -18.20 -4.37 -6.44
C ILE A 139 -18.28 -5.86 -6.73
N GLY A 140 -18.76 -6.21 -7.92
CA GLY A 140 -18.81 -7.60 -8.38
C GLY A 140 -20.22 -8.10 -8.64
N ILE A 141 -20.31 -9.24 -9.32
CA ILE A 141 -21.56 -9.98 -9.47
C ILE A 141 -21.94 -10.52 -8.09
N GLN A 142 -23.09 -10.15 -7.56
CA GLN A 142 -23.61 -10.70 -6.30
C GLN A 142 -23.98 -12.16 -6.50
N VAL A 143 -23.19 -13.07 -5.95
CA VAL A 143 -23.26 -14.50 -6.25
C VAL A 143 -24.58 -15.19 -5.85
N GLU A 144 -25.36 -14.57 -4.96
CA GLU A 144 -26.68 -15.07 -4.51
C GLU A 144 -27.85 -14.55 -5.37
N GLU A 145 -27.59 -13.62 -6.32
CA GLU A 145 -28.62 -13.17 -7.25
C GLU A 145 -28.96 -14.22 -8.30
N LYS A 146 -30.23 -14.27 -8.69
CA LYS A 146 -30.77 -15.27 -9.63
C LYS A 146 -30.01 -15.30 -10.96
N ASP A 147 -29.60 -14.14 -11.46
CA ASP A 147 -28.95 -13.99 -12.78
C ASP A 147 -27.41 -13.96 -12.68
N ALA A 148 -26.83 -14.20 -11.48
CA ALA A 148 -25.39 -14.11 -11.26
C ALA A 148 -24.58 -15.04 -12.18
N LEU A 149 -24.98 -16.32 -12.25
CA LEU A 149 -24.33 -17.31 -13.09
C LEU A 149 -24.44 -16.95 -14.57
N LYS A 150 -25.65 -16.52 -15.00
CA LYS A 150 -25.89 -16.08 -16.38
C LYS A 150 -24.99 -14.89 -16.75
N THR A 151 -24.87 -13.90 -15.89
CA THR A 151 -24.01 -12.74 -16.15
C THR A 151 -22.55 -13.15 -16.33
N ALA A 152 -22.04 -14.06 -15.49
CA ALA A 152 -20.68 -14.57 -15.64
C ALA A 152 -20.51 -15.36 -16.95
N MET A 153 -21.48 -16.20 -17.31
CA MET A 153 -21.48 -16.96 -18.56
C MET A 153 -21.56 -16.07 -19.81
N ASP A 154 -22.35 -14.98 -19.77
CA ASP A 154 -22.42 -14.01 -20.86
C ASP A 154 -21.03 -13.37 -21.11
N ILE A 155 -20.29 -13.05 -20.02
CA ILE A 155 -18.91 -12.54 -20.13
C ILE A 155 -17.97 -13.63 -20.70
N LEU A 156 -18.05 -14.86 -20.20
CA LEU A 156 -17.20 -15.98 -20.63
C LEU A 156 -17.40 -16.37 -22.11
N ASN A 157 -18.62 -16.22 -22.60
CA ASN A 157 -18.98 -16.56 -24.00
C ASN A 157 -18.75 -15.41 -24.99
N SER A 158 -18.40 -14.22 -24.54
CA SER A 158 -18.16 -13.10 -25.44
C SER A 158 -16.93 -13.34 -26.32
N PRO A 159 -17.06 -13.21 -27.65
CA PRO A 159 -15.94 -13.35 -28.56
C PRO A 159 -14.92 -12.19 -28.47
N TYR A 160 -15.26 -11.13 -27.72
CA TYR A 160 -14.50 -9.87 -27.66
C TYR A 160 -13.69 -9.71 -26.38
N VAL A 161 -13.84 -10.62 -25.40
CA VAL A 161 -13.03 -10.61 -24.19
C VAL A 161 -12.31 -11.95 -24.02
N GLU A 162 -11.23 -11.92 -23.27
CA GLU A 162 -10.48 -13.09 -22.81
C GLU A 162 -10.48 -13.07 -21.28
N VAL A 163 -11.21 -14.01 -20.67
CA VAL A 163 -11.30 -14.08 -19.23
C VAL A 163 -10.07 -14.81 -18.69
N GLU A 164 -9.09 -14.05 -18.19
CA GLU A 164 -7.87 -14.58 -17.57
C GLU A 164 -8.07 -14.98 -16.11
N GLY A 165 -9.08 -14.40 -15.44
CA GLY A 165 -9.31 -14.73 -14.05
C GLY A 165 -10.68 -14.36 -13.50
N ILE A 166 -10.96 -14.87 -12.31
CA ILE A 166 -12.16 -14.57 -11.51
C ILE A 166 -11.74 -14.36 -10.05
N PHE A 167 -12.33 -13.36 -9.41
CA PHE A 167 -11.95 -13.04 -8.03
C PHE A 167 -13.08 -12.53 -7.16
N SER A 168 -12.88 -12.65 -5.86
CA SER A 168 -13.64 -11.94 -4.83
C SER A 168 -12.70 -11.29 -3.82
N HIS A 169 -13.23 -10.77 -2.71
CA HIS A 169 -12.43 -10.13 -1.66
C HIS A 169 -13.01 -10.41 -0.29
N PHE A 170 -12.16 -10.81 0.66
CA PHE A 170 -12.55 -10.99 2.04
C PHE A 170 -12.81 -9.64 2.73
N ALA A 171 -13.89 -9.59 3.51
CA ALA A 171 -14.30 -8.39 4.24
C ALA A 171 -13.66 -8.30 5.64
N SER A 172 -13.46 -9.45 6.29
CA SER A 172 -13.07 -9.54 7.70
C SER A 172 -12.04 -10.65 7.98
N CYS A 173 -11.20 -10.98 6.99
CA CYS A 173 -10.19 -12.02 7.17
C CYS A 173 -9.09 -11.64 8.17
N ASP A 174 -8.97 -10.38 8.51
CA ASP A 174 -8.06 -9.79 9.49
C ASP A 174 -8.64 -9.71 10.91
N GLU A 175 -9.91 -10.11 11.12
CA GLU A 175 -10.54 -10.22 12.42
C GLU A 175 -10.36 -11.61 13.03
N THR A 176 -10.49 -11.74 14.37
CA THR A 176 -10.39 -13.02 15.08
C THR A 176 -11.50 -13.99 14.67
N ASP A 177 -12.75 -13.51 14.52
CA ASP A 177 -13.87 -14.33 14.06
C ASP A 177 -13.83 -14.54 12.54
N LYS A 178 -13.48 -15.75 12.14
CA LYS A 178 -13.39 -16.15 10.72
C LYS A 178 -14.72 -16.65 10.13
N SER A 179 -15.82 -16.64 10.89
CA SER A 179 -17.10 -17.22 10.44
C SER A 179 -17.60 -16.57 9.14
N TYR A 180 -17.53 -15.25 9.03
CA TYR A 180 -17.93 -14.53 7.83
C TYR A 180 -16.96 -14.75 6.66
N THR A 181 -15.68 -14.79 6.93
CA THR A 181 -14.62 -15.11 5.95
C THR A 181 -14.84 -16.51 5.33
N LEU A 182 -15.11 -17.52 6.14
CA LEU A 182 -15.42 -18.88 5.69
C LEU A 182 -16.73 -18.94 4.89
N LYS A 183 -17.74 -18.14 5.25
CA LYS A 183 -18.96 -17.99 4.48
C LYS A 183 -18.67 -17.40 3.09
N GLN A 184 -17.85 -16.36 3.00
CA GLN A 184 -17.44 -15.78 1.72
C GLN A 184 -16.65 -16.79 0.85
N GLN A 185 -15.71 -17.53 1.46
CA GLN A 185 -14.93 -18.58 0.80
C GLN A 185 -15.85 -19.67 0.23
N LYS A 186 -16.83 -20.13 1.03
CA LYS A 186 -17.82 -21.12 0.56
C LYS A 186 -18.64 -20.61 -0.62
N ARG A 187 -19.14 -19.38 -0.57
CA ARG A 187 -19.90 -18.75 -1.68
C ARG A 187 -19.05 -18.66 -2.95
N PHE A 188 -17.76 -18.29 -2.81
CA PHE A 188 -16.83 -18.25 -3.93
C PHE A 188 -16.62 -19.64 -4.53
N HIS A 189 -16.38 -20.64 -3.68
CA HIS A 189 -16.22 -22.03 -4.08
C HIS A 189 -17.45 -22.56 -4.81
N ASP A 190 -18.64 -22.41 -4.23
CA ASP A 190 -19.91 -22.90 -4.80
C ASP A 190 -20.18 -22.28 -6.18
N PHE A 191 -19.83 -20.99 -6.36
CA PHE A 191 -19.97 -20.31 -7.64
C PHE A 191 -19.01 -20.86 -8.70
N LEU A 192 -17.76 -21.11 -8.35
CA LEU A 192 -16.77 -21.74 -9.24
C LEU A 192 -17.18 -23.16 -9.64
N GLU A 193 -17.70 -23.96 -8.72
CA GLU A 193 -18.21 -25.31 -9.02
C GLU A 193 -19.46 -25.25 -9.94
N SER A 194 -20.28 -24.20 -9.83
CA SER A 194 -21.40 -24.00 -10.74
C SER A 194 -20.92 -23.69 -12.16
N LEU A 195 -19.94 -22.82 -12.33
CA LEU A 195 -19.31 -22.52 -13.62
C LEU A 195 -18.65 -23.78 -14.23
N LYS A 196 -17.99 -24.58 -13.41
CA LYS A 196 -17.36 -25.82 -13.84
C LYS A 196 -18.37 -26.88 -14.33
N LYS A 197 -19.54 -26.98 -13.69
CA LYS A 197 -20.64 -27.84 -14.14
C LYS A 197 -21.18 -27.43 -15.50
N GLU A 198 -21.17 -26.14 -15.81
CA GLU A 198 -21.51 -25.59 -17.13
C GLU A 198 -20.37 -25.71 -18.16
N GLY A 199 -19.25 -26.35 -17.79
CA GLY A 199 -18.11 -26.64 -18.68
C GLY A 199 -17.03 -25.55 -18.74
N TYR A 200 -17.09 -24.52 -17.87
CA TYR A 200 -16.08 -23.45 -17.86
C TYR A 200 -14.92 -23.76 -16.93
N THR A 201 -13.71 -23.47 -17.40
CA THR A 201 -12.48 -23.49 -16.60
C THR A 201 -11.84 -22.11 -16.64
N ILE A 202 -11.60 -21.52 -15.47
CA ILE A 202 -11.01 -20.18 -15.36
C ILE A 202 -9.51 -20.32 -15.04
N PRO A 203 -8.61 -19.68 -15.79
CA PRO A 203 -7.17 -19.80 -15.59
C PRO A 203 -6.70 -19.39 -14.20
N LEU A 204 -7.16 -18.22 -13.70
CA LEU A 204 -6.77 -17.68 -12.39
C LEU A 204 -8.00 -17.47 -11.49
N CYS A 205 -8.03 -18.13 -10.34
CA CYS A 205 -9.06 -17.96 -9.32
C CYS A 205 -8.41 -17.39 -8.06
N HIS A 206 -8.95 -16.28 -7.52
CA HIS A 206 -8.35 -15.65 -6.35
C HIS A 206 -9.34 -14.90 -5.45
N ILE A 207 -9.23 -15.12 -4.14
CA ILE A 207 -10.02 -14.42 -3.13
C ILE A 207 -9.12 -13.86 -2.01
N SER A 208 -8.02 -14.56 -1.69
CA SER A 208 -7.10 -14.24 -0.60
C SER A 208 -6.42 -12.88 -0.81
N ASN A 209 -6.45 -12.04 0.22
CA ASN A 209 -5.68 -10.82 0.39
C ASN A 209 -4.50 -11.09 1.35
N SER A 210 -3.75 -10.07 1.81
CA SER A 210 -2.65 -10.27 2.78
C SER A 210 -3.09 -11.00 4.04
N ALA A 211 -4.28 -10.70 4.59
CA ALA A 211 -4.81 -11.43 5.74
C ALA A 211 -5.06 -12.91 5.42
N GLY A 212 -5.68 -13.19 4.25
CA GLY A 212 -5.89 -14.56 3.81
C GLY A 212 -4.58 -15.33 3.57
N ILE A 213 -3.54 -14.67 3.08
CA ILE A 213 -2.19 -15.27 2.94
C ILE A 213 -1.66 -15.68 4.32
N LEU A 214 -1.67 -14.75 5.28
CA LEU A 214 -1.15 -14.99 6.64
C LEU A 214 -1.96 -16.05 7.39
N GLU A 215 -3.27 -16.08 7.22
CA GLU A 215 -4.16 -17.05 7.87
C GLU A 215 -4.23 -18.41 7.14
N GLY A 216 -3.73 -18.49 5.90
CA GLY A 216 -3.86 -19.68 5.05
C GLY A 216 -5.28 -19.90 4.53
N ILE A 217 -6.11 -18.84 4.43
CA ILE A 217 -7.52 -18.91 4.00
C ILE A 217 -7.65 -18.41 2.57
N GLY A 218 -8.37 -19.15 1.70
CA GLY A 218 -8.52 -18.84 0.29
C GLY A 218 -7.25 -19.09 -0.52
N THR A 219 -6.30 -19.85 0.04
CA THR A 219 -5.02 -20.18 -0.58
C THR A 219 -5.05 -21.54 -1.32
N GLU A 220 -6.19 -22.20 -1.31
CA GLU A 220 -6.45 -23.40 -2.13
C GLU A 220 -6.61 -23.07 -3.62
N TYR A 221 -6.86 -21.81 -3.97
CA TYR A 221 -6.89 -21.35 -5.34
C TYR A 221 -5.48 -21.09 -5.87
N ASN A 222 -5.37 -20.77 -7.15
CA ASN A 222 -4.07 -20.71 -7.84
C ASN A 222 -3.46 -19.30 -7.90
N MET A 223 -4.10 -18.29 -7.30
CA MET A 223 -3.51 -16.95 -7.13
C MET A 223 -3.94 -16.31 -5.81
N VAL A 224 -3.06 -15.48 -5.26
CA VAL A 224 -3.31 -14.61 -4.10
C VAL A 224 -2.96 -13.16 -4.44
N ARG A 225 -3.47 -12.21 -3.64
CA ARG A 225 -3.17 -10.78 -3.79
C ARG A 225 -2.50 -10.25 -2.54
N ASP A 226 -1.19 -10.02 -2.64
CA ASP A 226 -0.44 -9.43 -1.53
C ASP A 226 -0.48 -7.90 -1.61
N GLY A 227 -1.02 -7.30 -0.57
CA GLY A 227 -1.09 -5.85 -0.40
C GLY A 227 -0.19 -5.40 0.73
N ILE A 228 -0.73 -5.20 1.93
CA ILE A 228 0.01 -4.58 3.03
C ILE A 228 1.16 -5.42 3.57
N ALA A 229 1.10 -6.76 3.45
CA ALA A 229 2.17 -7.63 3.90
C ALA A 229 3.44 -7.49 3.04
N LEU A 230 3.30 -7.16 1.74
CA LEU A 230 4.42 -6.80 0.86
C LEU A 230 5.27 -5.66 1.46
N TYR A 231 4.62 -4.69 2.11
CA TYR A 231 5.29 -3.54 2.74
C TYR A 231 5.79 -3.83 4.16
N GLY A 232 5.63 -5.08 4.63
CA GLY A 232 6.12 -5.55 5.92
C GLY A 232 5.25 -5.19 7.11
N ILE A 233 3.94 -5.06 6.88
CA ILE A 233 2.96 -4.68 7.90
C ILE A 233 1.86 -5.73 7.94
N TYR A 234 1.50 -6.18 9.14
CA TYR A 234 0.35 -7.05 9.33
C TYR A 234 -0.95 -6.26 9.16
N PRO A 235 -2.00 -6.85 8.54
CA PRO A 235 -3.30 -6.19 8.35
C PRO A 235 -3.96 -5.73 9.64
N SER A 236 -3.79 -6.48 10.71
CA SER A 236 -4.26 -6.18 12.07
C SER A 236 -3.40 -6.90 13.10
N SER A 237 -3.60 -6.61 14.39
CA SER A 237 -2.99 -7.37 15.49
C SER A 237 -3.61 -8.75 15.71
N GLU A 238 -4.75 -9.05 15.07
CA GLU A 238 -5.51 -10.29 15.24
C GLU A 238 -5.13 -11.39 14.24
N VAL A 239 -4.35 -11.07 13.19
CA VAL A 239 -3.83 -12.07 12.26
C VAL A 239 -2.61 -12.78 12.82
N ARG A 240 -2.33 -13.97 12.29
CA ARG A 240 -1.10 -14.70 12.59
C ARG A 240 0.12 -13.86 12.24
N GLN A 241 1.11 -13.83 13.15
CA GLN A 241 2.34 -13.04 13.03
C GLN A 241 3.60 -13.93 13.08
N ASP A 242 3.51 -15.11 12.52
CA ASP A 242 4.60 -16.10 12.48
C ASP A 242 5.59 -15.88 11.32
N LEU A 243 5.27 -15.05 10.34
CA LEU A 243 6.22 -14.61 9.32
C LEU A 243 6.98 -13.37 9.82
N PRO A 244 8.32 -13.33 9.79
CA PRO A 244 9.08 -12.17 10.28
C PRO A 244 9.07 -11.02 9.27
N LEU A 245 7.89 -10.44 9.01
CA LEU A 245 7.74 -9.31 8.10
C LEU A 245 8.53 -8.09 8.60
N LYS A 246 9.17 -7.38 7.67
CA LYS A 246 9.99 -6.20 7.97
C LYS A 246 9.40 -4.96 7.27
N MET A 247 8.99 -3.97 8.05
CA MET A 247 8.51 -2.70 7.50
C MET A 247 9.54 -2.11 6.55
N ALA A 248 9.11 -1.85 5.30
CA ALA A 248 9.99 -1.36 4.25
C ALA A 248 10.22 0.15 4.30
N LEU A 249 9.34 0.90 4.98
CA LEU A 249 9.39 2.35 5.08
C LEU A 249 9.94 2.81 6.42
N SER A 250 10.86 3.79 6.39
CA SER A 250 11.27 4.58 7.54
C SER A 250 11.13 6.06 7.21
N TRP A 251 10.84 6.90 8.18
CA TRP A 251 10.66 8.34 7.96
C TRP A 251 11.63 9.15 8.82
N LYS A 252 12.40 10.01 8.18
CA LYS A 252 13.44 10.84 8.78
C LYS A 252 13.16 12.33 8.56
N ALA A 253 13.67 13.15 9.49
CA ALA A 253 13.68 14.61 9.38
C ALA A 253 14.97 15.15 9.98
N LYS A 254 15.19 16.48 9.86
CA LYS A 254 16.29 17.15 10.52
C LYS A 254 15.78 18.23 11.46
N ILE A 255 16.48 18.47 12.57
CA ILE A 255 16.14 19.54 13.49
C ILE A 255 16.31 20.90 12.81
N SER A 256 15.27 21.71 12.74
CA SER A 256 15.29 23.01 12.10
C SER A 256 15.58 24.18 13.07
N HIS A 257 15.33 23.99 14.37
CA HIS A 257 15.56 24.98 15.40
C HIS A 257 15.68 24.35 16.78
N ILE A 258 16.52 24.96 17.64
CA ILE A 258 16.65 24.56 19.06
C ILE A 258 16.59 25.82 19.92
N LYS A 259 15.80 25.79 20.98
CA LYS A 259 15.71 26.88 21.96
C LYS A 259 15.58 26.36 23.39
N THR A 260 15.95 27.19 24.33
CA THR A 260 15.66 26.96 25.76
C THR A 260 14.45 27.79 26.15
N VAL A 261 13.48 27.15 26.80
CA VAL A 261 12.22 27.78 27.23
C VAL A 261 12.15 27.71 28.77
N PRO A 262 11.85 28.83 29.47
CA PRO A 262 11.69 28.81 30.91
C PRO A 262 10.45 28.06 31.36
N LYS A 263 10.32 27.80 32.65
CA LYS A 263 9.09 27.24 33.25
C LYS A 263 7.91 28.15 33.07
N GLY A 264 6.72 27.58 32.82
CA GLY A 264 5.44 28.25 32.73
C GLY A 264 5.06 28.76 31.34
N GLU A 265 5.88 28.50 30.33
CA GLU A 265 5.62 28.92 28.95
C GLU A 265 4.80 27.90 28.16
N GLY A 266 3.86 28.42 27.38
CA GLY A 266 3.02 27.62 26.50
C GLY A 266 3.72 27.19 25.23
N ILE A 267 3.55 25.90 24.83
CA ILE A 267 4.09 25.34 23.61
C ILE A 267 2.95 24.94 22.68
N SER A 268 3.07 25.33 21.40
CA SER A 268 2.14 25.03 20.31
C SER A 268 0.77 25.72 20.45
N TYR A 269 -0.11 25.46 19.48
CA TYR A 269 -1.44 26.05 19.42
C TYR A 269 -2.28 25.78 20.68
N GLY A 270 -2.84 26.86 21.23
CA GLY A 270 -3.67 26.82 22.43
C GLY A 270 -2.88 26.51 23.70
N SER A 271 -1.54 26.72 23.68
CA SER A 271 -0.66 26.35 24.80
C SER A 271 -0.93 24.94 25.32
N ALA A 272 -1.15 24.00 24.37
CA ALA A 272 -1.58 22.64 24.68
C ALA A 272 -0.59 21.86 25.56
N PHE A 273 0.64 22.35 25.69
CA PHE A 273 1.63 21.93 26.67
C PHE A 273 2.17 23.17 27.35
N VAL A 274 2.32 23.15 28.67
CA VAL A 274 2.97 24.21 29.44
C VAL A 274 4.19 23.64 30.12
N THR A 275 5.34 24.30 29.96
CA THR A 275 6.60 23.84 30.53
C THR A 275 6.55 23.82 32.05
N ASP A 276 6.87 22.69 32.67
CA ASP A 276 6.91 22.46 34.13
C ASP A 276 8.28 22.83 34.75
N ARG A 277 9.27 22.97 33.91
CA ARG A 277 10.67 23.31 34.24
C ARG A 277 11.30 24.13 33.09
N LYS A 278 12.52 24.57 33.26
CA LYS A 278 13.34 25.05 32.14
C LYS A 278 13.64 23.87 31.22
N MET A 279 13.25 23.94 29.94
CA MET A 279 13.31 22.88 28.96
C MET A 279 14.12 23.30 27.73
N ARG A 280 14.86 22.36 27.15
CA ARG A 280 15.47 22.51 25.83
C ARG A 280 14.56 21.86 24.80
N ILE A 281 14.10 22.62 23.81
CA ILE A 281 13.07 22.20 22.86
C ILE A 281 13.63 22.29 21.44
N ALA A 282 13.47 21.23 20.65
CA ALA A 282 13.75 21.23 19.23
C ALA A 282 12.46 21.36 18.42
N THR A 283 12.54 22.05 17.28
CA THR A 283 11.48 22.11 16.25
C THR A 283 11.83 21.16 15.13
N ILE A 284 10.90 20.27 14.81
CA ILE A 284 11.00 19.32 13.71
C ILE A 284 10.13 19.87 12.56
N PRO A 285 10.68 20.08 11.34
CA PRO A 285 9.98 20.72 10.23
C PRO A 285 9.11 19.73 9.45
N VAL A 286 8.24 19.02 10.17
CA VAL A 286 7.27 18.06 9.67
C VAL A 286 5.95 18.28 10.39
N GLY A 287 4.84 18.20 9.67
CA GLY A 287 3.52 18.32 10.25
C GLY A 287 2.46 17.55 9.50
N TYR A 288 1.18 17.81 9.82
CA TYR A 288 0.08 17.08 9.17
C TYR A 288 -0.04 17.39 7.66
N GLY A 289 0.51 18.49 7.17
CA GLY A 289 0.63 18.80 5.75
C GLY A 289 1.61 17.90 5.01
N ASP A 290 2.49 17.19 5.73
CA ASP A 290 3.41 16.17 5.19
C ASP A 290 2.83 14.75 5.34
N GLY A 291 1.71 14.60 6.05
CA GLY A 291 1.12 13.32 6.39
C GLY A 291 1.37 12.86 7.83
N TYR A 292 2.05 13.66 8.69
CA TYR A 292 2.26 13.26 10.08
C TYR A 292 0.94 13.32 10.86
N PRO A 293 0.48 12.21 11.48
CA PRO A 293 -0.86 12.16 12.05
C PRO A 293 -1.05 13.13 13.20
N ARG A 294 -2.02 14.06 13.07
CA ARG A 294 -2.30 15.09 14.10
C ARG A 294 -2.77 14.50 15.43
N ILE A 295 -3.35 13.29 15.42
CA ILE A 295 -3.81 12.57 16.62
C ILE A 295 -2.64 12.20 17.56
N LEU A 296 -1.40 12.17 17.06
CA LEU A 296 -0.18 11.92 17.81
C LEU A 296 0.29 13.11 18.67
N SER A 297 -0.39 14.26 18.61
CA SER A 297 -0.09 15.45 19.40
C SER A 297 0.00 15.15 20.90
N GLY A 298 1.18 15.40 21.49
CA GLY A 298 1.44 15.17 22.91
C GLY A 298 1.39 13.72 23.39
N LYS A 299 1.37 12.76 22.44
CA LYS A 299 1.26 11.31 22.77
C LYS A 299 2.43 10.50 22.25
N ALA A 300 2.95 10.86 21.09
CA ALA A 300 4.03 10.13 20.45
C ALA A 300 5.41 10.72 20.77
N GLU A 301 6.42 9.98 20.35
CA GLU A 301 7.82 10.31 20.49
C GLU A 301 8.51 10.27 19.13
N VAL A 302 9.70 10.85 19.05
CA VAL A 302 10.66 10.70 17.96
C VAL A 302 11.98 10.20 18.53
N ILE A 303 12.87 9.66 17.70
CA ILE A 303 14.21 9.23 18.16
C ILE A 303 15.25 10.27 17.70
N ILE A 304 16.10 10.70 18.62
CA ILE A 304 17.20 11.63 18.37
C ILE A 304 18.45 11.09 19.07
N GLY A 305 19.50 10.75 18.32
CA GLY A 305 20.74 10.20 18.87
C GLY A 305 20.50 8.91 19.67
N GLY A 306 19.60 8.04 19.19
CA GLY A 306 19.27 6.76 19.82
C GLY A 306 18.44 6.87 21.10
N LYS A 307 17.78 8.01 21.36
CA LYS A 307 16.89 8.20 22.52
C LYS A 307 15.53 8.73 22.10
N LYS A 308 14.48 8.24 22.73
CA LYS A 308 13.12 8.72 22.53
C LYS A 308 12.93 10.11 23.16
N CYS A 309 12.35 11.01 22.37
CA CYS A 309 12.07 12.41 22.73
C CYS A 309 10.56 12.67 22.52
N PRO A 310 9.82 13.08 23.57
CA PRO A 310 8.37 13.24 23.49
C PRO A 310 7.97 14.49 22.69
N ILE A 311 6.87 14.39 21.94
CA ILE A 311 6.24 15.50 21.24
C ILE A 311 5.54 16.40 22.23
N LEU A 312 5.81 17.70 22.16
CA LEU A 312 5.23 18.74 23.04
C LEU A 312 4.11 19.49 22.33
N GLY A 313 2.92 19.45 22.92
CA GLY A 313 1.76 20.16 22.42
C GLY A 313 1.21 19.57 21.11
N ARG A 314 0.55 20.42 20.30
CA ARG A 314 -0.11 20.00 19.06
C ARG A 314 0.86 19.93 17.88
N VAL A 315 0.71 18.91 17.06
CA VAL A 315 1.32 18.86 15.73
C VAL A 315 0.66 19.95 14.86
N CYS A 316 1.48 20.83 14.29
CA CYS A 316 1.04 21.90 13.39
C CYS A 316 1.02 21.42 11.92
N MET A 317 0.69 22.31 10.99
CA MET A 317 0.65 21.96 9.56
C MET A 317 2.03 21.52 9.03
N ASP A 318 3.07 22.27 9.40
CA ASP A 318 4.40 22.12 8.79
C ASP A 318 5.49 21.76 9.81
N GLN A 319 5.19 21.71 11.09
CA GLN A 319 6.18 21.44 12.14
C GLN A 319 5.55 21.06 13.48
N PHE A 320 6.35 20.40 14.32
CA PHE A 320 6.04 20.15 15.72
C PHE A 320 7.27 20.29 16.62
N MET A 321 7.06 20.34 17.93
CA MET A 321 8.11 20.53 18.92
C MET A 321 8.32 19.28 19.74
N VAL A 322 9.58 19.02 20.14
CA VAL A 322 9.98 17.87 20.98
C VAL A 322 10.85 18.32 22.14
N ASP A 323 10.75 17.63 23.28
CA ASP A 323 11.66 17.82 24.42
C ASP A 323 12.99 17.14 24.14
N VAL A 324 14.05 17.94 24.05
CA VAL A 324 15.43 17.44 23.87
C VAL A 324 16.31 17.75 25.09
N SER A 325 15.69 17.95 26.26
CA SER A 325 16.44 18.27 27.50
C SER A 325 17.36 17.14 27.95
N ALA A 326 17.04 15.89 27.61
CA ALA A 326 17.78 14.69 27.99
C ALA A 326 18.81 14.21 26.93
N VAL A 327 18.91 14.94 25.78
CA VAL A 327 19.82 14.59 24.69
C VAL A 327 20.67 15.79 24.29
N ASP A 328 21.90 15.54 23.83
CA ASP A 328 22.75 16.59 23.29
C ASP A 328 22.44 16.83 21.80
N ALA A 329 21.20 17.30 21.54
CA ALA A 329 20.73 17.56 20.20
C ALA A 329 21.40 18.79 19.59
N VAL A 330 21.74 18.73 18.30
CA VAL A 330 22.34 19.83 17.54
C VAL A 330 21.48 20.19 16.32
N LEU A 331 21.64 21.42 15.84
CA LEU A 331 20.92 21.90 14.65
C LEU A 331 21.27 21.01 13.44
N PHE A 332 20.29 20.69 12.60
CA PHE A 332 20.38 19.80 11.46
C PHE A 332 20.68 18.32 11.76
N GLN A 333 20.72 17.93 13.03
CA GLN A 333 20.80 16.53 13.41
C GLN A 333 19.57 15.76 12.87
N GLU A 334 19.81 14.52 12.42
CA GLU A 334 18.75 13.62 11.98
C GLU A 334 17.84 13.21 13.13
N VAL A 335 16.56 13.09 12.81
CA VAL A 335 15.47 12.67 13.71
C VAL A 335 14.73 11.52 13.06
N THR A 336 14.56 10.43 13.77
CA THR A 336 13.72 9.32 13.31
C THR A 336 12.29 9.50 13.76
N LEU A 337 11.40 9.71 12.80
CA LEU A 337 9.95 9.84 13.03
C LEU A 337 9.26 8.47 13.06
N LEU A 338 9.71 7.58 12.18
CA LEU A 338 9.26 6.19 12.04
C LEU A 338 10.46 5.34 11.63
N GLY A 339 10.67 4.19 12.27
CA GLY A 339 11.80 3.30 12.02
C GLY A 339 12.72 3.14 13.22
N GLU A 340 13.97 2.78 12.98
CA GLU A 340 14.94 2.38 14.01
C GLU A 340 16.14 3.31 14.05
N GLU A 341 16.69 3.56 15.26
CA GLU A 341 17.91 4.31 15.47
C GLU A 341 18.51 3.99 16.85
N GLY A 342 19.80 3.59 16.91
CA GLY A 342 20.53 3.42 18.15
C GLY A 342 19.98 2.37 19.12
N GLY A 343 19.25 1.36 18.63
CA GLY A 343 18.60 0.33 19.43
C GLY A 343 17.18 0.66 19.87
N GLU A 344 16.68 1.88 19.59
CA GLU A 344 15.31 2.28 19.79
C GLU A 344 14.52 2.16 18.47
N ALA A 345 13.22 1.93 18.57
CA ALA A 345 12.32 1.84 17.41
C ALA A 345 11.00 2.60 17.65
N ILE A 346 10.45 3.12 16.56
CA ILE A 346 9.08 3.63 16.47
C ILE A 346 8.42 2.93 15.28
N SER A 347 7.35 2.21 15.55
CA SER A 347 6.59 1.45 14.56
C SER A 347 5.20 2.03 14.33
N LEU A 348 4.53 1.61 13.26
CA LEU A 348 3.11 1.94 13.04
C LEU A 348 2.21 1.34 14.12
N TYR A 349 2.58 0.20 14.70
CA TYR A 349 1.84 -0.42 15.81
C TYR A 349 1.90 0.43 17.09
N ASP A 350 2.98 1.21 17.30
CA ASP A 350 3.05 2.17 18.40
C ASP A 350 2.07 3.34 18.18
N TRP A 351 1.88 3.75 16.94
CA TRP A 351 0.94 4.82 16.57
C TRP A 351 -0.50 4.33 16.53
N GLU A 352 -0.74 3.07 16.18
CA GLU A 352 -2.07 2.44 16.20
C GLU A 352 -2.71 2.48 17.59
N LYS A 353 -1.92 2.37 18.67
CA LYS A 353 -2.37 2.53 20.08
C LYS A 353 -3.01 3.91 20.32
N PHE A 354 -2.70 4.90 19.51
CA PHE A 354 -3.26 6.24 19.57
C PHE A 354 -4.36 6.50 18.53
N GLY A 355 -4.74 5.47 17.75
CA GLY A 355 -5.81 5.53 16.75
C GLY A 355 -5.33 5.90 15.34
N VAL A 356 -4.05 5.75 15.04
CA VAL A 356 -3.55 5.87 13.66
C VAL A 356 -3.82 4.55 12.94
N PHE A 357 -4.53 4.61 11.81
CA PHE A 357 -4.75 3.44 10.97
C PHE A 357 -3.59 3.29 9.98
N PRO A 358 -2.83 2.18 10.01
CA PRO A 358 -1.60 2.03 9.22
C PRO A 358 -1.78 2.25 7.71
N TYR A 359 -2.86 1.74 7.13
CA TYR A 359 -3.18 1.93 5.70
C TYR A 359 -3.40 3.40 5.33
N GLU A 360 -4.16 4.14 6.17
CA GLU A 360 -4.43 5.56 5.95
C GLU A 360 -3.15 6.39 6.04
N PHE A 361 -2.32 6.11 7.05
CA PHE A 361 -1.05 6.79 7.23
C PHE A 361 -0.14 6.61 6.01
N LEU A 362 0.07 5.36 5.57
CA LEU A 362 0.94 5.07 4.43
C LEU A 362 0.47 5.77 3.15
N CYS A 363 -0.83 5.67 2.85
CA CYS A 363 -1.43 6.33 1.69
C CYS A 363 -1.47 7.86 1.83
N GLY A 364 -1.44 8.38 3.06
CA GLY A 364 -1.46 9.80 3.40
C GLY A 364 -0.09 10.46 3.45
N LEU A 365 1.01 9.71 3.29
CA LEU A 365 2.35 10.28 3.26
C LEU A 365 2.47 11.25 2.07
N GLY A 366 2.56 12.55 2.38
CA GLY A 366 2.36 13.64 1.42
C GLY A 366 3.43 13.72 0.34
N ASN A 367 3.09 14.38 -0.77
CA ASN A 367 4.01 14.59 -1.90
C ASN A 367 5.18 15.52 -1.55
N ARG A 368 5.12 16.23 -0.40
CA ARG A 368 6.24 17.06 0.09
C ARG A 368 7.35 16.25 0.77
N VAL A 369 7.16 14.93 0.91
CA VAL A 369 8.16 14.02 1.50
C VAL A 369 8.79 13.22 0.37
N PRO A 370 10.03 13.47 -0.02
CA PRO A 370 10.75 12.67 -1.03
C PRO A 370 10.89 11.22 -0.58
N ARG A 371 10.80 10.27 -1.53
CA ARG A 371 11.10 8.84 -1.29
C ARG A 371 12.53 8.57 -1.74
N VAL A 372 13.31 7.98 -0.85
CA VAL A 372 14.71 7.63 -1.08
C VAL A 372 14.83 6.11 -1.08
N TYR A 373 15.23 5.52 -2.19
CA TYR A 373 15.24 4.08 -2.37
C TYR A 373 16.61 3.48 -2.05
N PHE A 374 16.62 2.38 -1.31
CA PHE A 374 17.81 1.62 -0.97
C PHE A 374 17.70 0.16 -1.41
N ARG A 375 18.82 -0.37 -1.94
CA ARG A 375 19.11 -1.81 -2.08
C ARG A 375 20.39 -2.12 -1.30
N GLY A 376 20.34 -3.08 -0.40
CA GLY A 376 21.42 -3.33 0.55
C GLY A 376 21.73 -2.08 1.36
N LYS A 377 22.98 -1.63 1.28
CA LYS A 377 23.44 -0.36 1.89
C LYS A 377 23.60 0.77 0.86
N GLN A 378 23.20 0.53 -0.40
CA GLN A 378 23.37 1.50 -1.47
C GLN A 378 22.08 2.26 -1.71
N TRP A 379 22.22 3.57 -1.82
CA TRP A 379 21.18 4.43 -2.35
C TRP A 379 21.13 4.25 -3.87
N ILE A 380 19.94 3.98 -4.41
CA ILE A 380 19.74 3.68 -5.83
C ILE A 380 18.89 4.73 -6.56
N GLY A 381 18.26 5.64 -5.85
CA GLY A 381 17.46 6.69 -6.46
C GLY A 381 16.62 7.46 -5.47
N THR A 382 15.98 8.49 -5.98
CA THR A 382 15.02 9.30 -5.23
C THR A 382 13.88 9.71 -6.13
N PHE A 383 12.67 9.59 -5.63
CA PHE A 383 11.50 10.24 -6.19
C PHE A 383 11.17 11.46 -5.35
N ASP A 384 11.31 12.66 -5.94
CA ASP A 384 10.90 13.92 -5.34
C ASP A 384 9.74 14.51 -6.16
N PRO A 385 8.50 14.45 -5.65
CA PRO A 385 7.32 14.90 -6.39
C PRO A 385 7.35 16.39 -6.79
N HIS A 386 8.18 17.20 -6.13
CA HIS A 386 8.32 18.63 -6.42
C HIS A 386 9.47 18.97 -7.38
N SER A 387 10.39 18.04 -7.58
CA SER A 387 11.54 18.32 -8.43
C SER A 387 11.24 17.75 -9.76
N ASN A 388 10.46 17.67 -10.59
CA ASN A 388 10.36 17.08 -11.97
C ASN A 388 11.65 16.36 -12.44
N LEU A 389 12.55 16.07 -11.52
CA LEU A 389 13.82 15.41 -11.69
C LEU A 389 13.63 13.95 -11.27
N HIS A 390 13.27 13.12 -12.25
CA HIS A 390 13.75 11.74 -12.21
C HIS A 390 15.27 11.83 -12.22
N ILE A 391 15.91 11.56 -11.10
CA ILE A 391 17.36 11.37 -11.09
C ILE A 391 17.54 9.93 -11.55
N ASP A 392 17.50 9.75 -12.85
CA ASP A 392 18.02 8.59 -13.53
C ASP A 392 19.55 8.66 -13.49
N ASP A 393 20.14 7.50 -13.27
CA ASP A 393 21.54 7.15 -13.53
C ASP A 393 22.59 7.67 -12.56
N PHE A 394 22.86 6.79 -11.60
CA PHE A 394 24.23 6.61 -11.20
C PHE A 394 24.73 5.27 -11.76
N SER A 395 25.24 5.31 -12.99
CA SER A 395 26.15 4.31 -13.54
C SER A 395 27.48 4.29 -12.78
#